data_f4556d2e2d8a505e333c2b7128e43e7b
#
_entry.id   f4556d2e2d8a505e333c2b7128e43e7b
#
_cell.length_a   1.000
_cell.length_b   1.000
_cell.length_c   1.000
_cell.angle_alpha   90.00
_cell.angle_beta   90.00
_cell.angle_gamma   90.00
#
_symmetry.space_group_name_H-M   'P 1'
#
loop_
_entity.id
_entity.type
_entity.pdbx_description
1 polymer ?
#
loop_
_entity_poly.entity_id
_entity_poly.type
_entity_poly.pdbx_seq_one_letter_code
_entity_poly.pdbx_strand_id
1 'polypeptide(L)'
;LKPTQSITALALQQFCKGENRALSTLYKAWLPELYLVAYRYVQSQQEAEDVVADCFEKVFAMPIKKRRQKFIEEEINIKALMLVMVKNKSLDVIKTKNTRSRIVDGIKKLLPIEVFNEAKQTLTDDNFKALLNCLPEKEKEILTLSMEGFSNTEIGKQVNLSEKTIANMLSMARKKVKNLWKMFME
;
A
#
# COMPACT_ATOMS: atom_id res chain seq x y z
N LEU A 1 20.63 -3.13 34.78
CA LEU A 1 19.53 -2.72 33.91
C LEU A 1 19.80 -1.31 33.39
N LYS A 2 19.90 -1.12 32.07
CA LYS A 2 20.16 0.20 31.50
C LYS A 2 18.99 1.13 31.84
N PRO A 3 19.21 2.39 32.26
CA PRO A 3 18.16 3.32 32.70
C PRO A 3 17.03 3.52 31.67
N THR A 4 17.33 3.37 30.40
CA THR A 4 16.36 3.49 29.29
C THR A 4 15.28 2.40 29.33
N GLN A 5 15.57 1.19 29.78
CA GLN A 5 14.58 0.10 29.87
C GLN A 5 13.54 0.33 30.98
N SER A 6 13.96 0.94 32.08
CA SER A 6 13.06 1.29 33.18
C SER A 6 12.03 2.36 32.79
N ILE A 7 12.47 3.41 32.07
CA ILE A 7 11.59 4.52 31.62
C ILE A 7 10.56 4.00 30.62
N THR A 8 10.96 3.12 29.70
CA THR A 8 10.06 2.54 28.69
C THR A 8 9.01 1.63 29.33
N ALA A 9 9.39 0.84 30.35
CA ALA A 9 8.46 -0.03 31.07
C ALA A 9 7.38 0.78 31.81
N LEU A 10 7.76 1.87 32.48
CA LEU A 10 6.81 2.78 33.12
C LEU A 10 5.88 3.44 32.09
N ALA A 11 6.43 3.92 30.99
CA ALA A 11 5.64 4.52 29.90
C ALA A 11 4.64 3.54 29.28
N LEU A 12 4.98 2.25 29.16
CA LEU A 12 4.05 1.21 28.72
C LEU A 12 2.87 1.01 29.66
N GLN A 13 3.10 1.00 30.97
CA GLN A 13 2.02 0.91 31.95
C GLN A 13 1.12 2.14 31.89
N GLN A 14 1.69 3.33 31.79
CA GLN A 14 0.96 4.59 31.67
C GLN A 14 0.16 4.65 30.35
N PHE A 15 0.71 4.16 29.24
CA PHE A 15 0.01 4.04 27.96
C PHE A 15 -1.24 3.13 28.09
N CYS A 16 -1.12 2.01 28.78
CA CYS A 16 -2.25 1.11 29.02
C CYS A 16 -3.31 1.70 29.98
N LYS A 17 -2.94 2.70 30.79
CA LYS A 17 -3.87 3.49 31.62
C LYS A 17 -4.50 4.67 30.88
N GLY A 18 -4.04 4.99 29.69
CA GLY A 18 -4.53 6.10 28.87
C GLY A 18 -3.85 7.44 29.13
N GLU A 19 -2.68 7.44 29.76
CA GLU A 19 -1.93 8.69 30.03
C GLU A 19 -1.22 9.17 28.76
N ASN A 20 -1.59 10.36 28.27
CA ASN A 20 -1.06 10.93 27.03
C ASN A 20 0.46 11.22 27.07
N ARG A 21 1.01 11.51 28.26
CA ARG A 21 2.47 11.74 28.41
C ARG A 21 3.32 10.51 28.00
N ALA A 22 2.77 9.32 28.17
CA ALA A 22 3.42 8.08 27.78
C ALA A 22 3.68 7.99 26.27
N LEU A 23 2.81 8.55 25.45
CA LEU A 23 2.89 8.51 23.98
C LEU A 23 4.19 9.13 23.47
N SER A 24 4.52 10.33 23.97
CA SER A 24 5.75 11.05 23.60
C SER A 24 7.01 10.26 23.99
N THR A 25 7.00 9.63 25.18
CA THR A 25 8.12 8.82 25.66
C THR A 25 8.34 7.59 24.80
N LEU A 26 7.26 6.85 24.49
CA LEU A 26 7.32 5.67 23.64
C LEU A 26 7.72 6.02 22.20
N TYR A 27 7.17 7.09 21.67
CA TYR A 27 7.52 7.61 20.33
C TYR A 27 9.03 7.86 20.23
N LYS A 28 9.57 8.70 21.12
CA LYS A 28 11.00 9.04 21.12
C LYS A 28 11.91 7.82 21.30
N ALA A 29 11.49 6.85 22.13
CA ALA A 29 12.27 5.65 22.42
C ALA A 29 12.33 4.67 21.22
N TRP A 30 11.27 4.58 20.42
CA TRP A 30 11.16 3.55 19.38
C TRP A 30 11.32 4.09 17.96
N LEU A 31 11.09 5.39 17.74
CA LEU A 31 11.20 6.03 16.43
C LEU A 31 12.48 5.66 15.67
N PRO A 32 13.70 5.74 16.24
CA PRO A 32 14.92 5.50 15.48
C PRO A 32 14.98 4.07 14.91
N GLU A 33 14.58 3.08 15.70
CA GLU A 33 14.63 1.68 15.28
C GLU A 33 13.54 1.36 14.23
N LEU A 34 12.31 1.83 14.48
CA LEU A 34 11.20 1.64 13.55
C LEU A 34 11.46 2.33 12.20
N TYR A 35 12.03 3.54 12.25
CA TYR A 35 12.44 4.28 11.06
C TYR A 35 13.50 3.50 10.25
N LEU A 36 14.52 2.97 10.88
CA LEU A 36 15.54 2.17 10.19
C LEU A 36 14.95 0.93 9.52
N VAL A 37 13.98 0.27 10.17
CA VAL A 37 13.27 -0.86 9.57
C VAL A 37 12.47 -0.41 8.36
N ALA A 38 11.66 0.65 8.47
CA ALA A 38 10.91 1.18 7.34
C ALA A 38 11.83 1.56 6.17
N TYR A 39 12.88 2.35 6.45
CA TYR A 39 13.81 2.85 5.45
C TYR A 39 14.52 1.73 4.67
N ARG A 40 14.86 0.61 5.32
CA ARG A 40 15.45 -0.56 4.64
C ARG A 40 14.55 -1.13 3.53
N TYR A 41 13.24 -1.01 3.70
CA TYR A 41 12.26 -1.50 2.71
C TYR A 41 11.93 -0.45 1.66
N VAL A 42 11.53 0.76 2.07
CA VAL A 42 10.99 1.77 1.13
C VAL A 42 12.07 2.62 0.46
N GLN A 43 13.28 2.70 1.04
CA GLN A 43 14.44 3.44 0.54
C GLN A 43 14.15 4.93 0.24
N SER A 44 13.17 5.50 0.91
CA SER A 44 12.75 6.89 0.83
C SER A 44 12.52 7.41 2.24
N GLN A 45 13.15 8.54 2.59
CA GLN A 45 13.02 9.15 3.90
C GLN A 45 11.56 9.49 4.20
N GLN A 46 10.91 10.22 3.31
CA GLN A 46 9.51 10.63 3.47
C GLN A 46 8.58 9.45 3.69
N GLU A 47 8.69 8.40 2.85
CA GLU A 47 7.85 7.21 3.00
C GLU A 47 8.13 6.41 4.25
N ALA A 48 9.40 6.38 4.71
CA ALA A 48 9.74 5.74 5.98
C ALA A 48 9.12 6.49 7.17
N GLU A 49 9.15 7.82 7.15
CA GLU A 49 8.49 8.68 8.14
C GLU A 49 6.97 8.45 8.14
N ASP A 50 6.33 8.46 6.97
CA ASP A 50 4.89 8.24 6.80
C ASP A 50 4.48 6.85 7.31
N VAL A 51 5.22 5.80 6.94
CA VAL A 51 4.95 4.42 7.41
C VAL A 51 5.01 4.32 8.93
N VAL A 52 6.02 4.93 9.55
CA VAL A 52 6.19 4.89 11.00
C VAL A 52 5.11 5.71 11.69
N ALA A 53 4.80 6.90 11.18
CA ALA A 53 3.72 7.75 11.71
C ALA A 53 2.37 7.02 11.69
N ASP A 54 1.99 6.41 10.57
CA ASP A 54 0.77 5.60 10.42
C ASP A 54 0.71 4.45 11.45
N CYS A 55 1.83 3.78 11.71
CA CYS A 55 1.89 2.68 12.69
C CYS A 55 1.70 3.18 14.12
N PHE A 56 2.33 4.31 14.48
CA PHE A 56 2.12 4.94 15.78
C PHE A 56 0.69 5.41 15.95
N GLU A 57 0.11 6.06 14.94
CA GLU A 57 -1.28 6.51 14.97
C GLU A 57 -2.24 5.36 15.28
N LYS A 58 -2.11 4.23 14.56
CA LYS A 58 -2.96 3.04 14.77
C LYS A 58 -2.86 2.48 16.18
N VAL A 59 -1.65 2.42 16.74
CA VAL A 59 -1.44 1.90 18.10
C VAL A 59 -1.93 2.90 19.14
N PHE A 60 -1.70 4.19 18.94
CA PHE A 60 -2.09 5.23 19.87
C PHE A 60 -3.59 5.55 19.84
N ALA A 61 -4.25 5.36 18.71
CA ALA A 61 -5.71 5.47 18.58
C ALA A 61 -6.47 4.26 19.18
N MET A 62 -5.76 3.20 19.60
CA MET A 62 -6.41 2.01 20.16
C MET A 62 -7.14 2.34 21.47
N PRO A 63 -8.41 1.92 21.66
CA PRO A 63 -9.15 2.14 22.90
C PRO A 63 -8.45 1.53 24.12
N ILE A 64 -8.50 2.21 25.26
CA ILE A 64 -7.82 1.80 26.51
C ILE A 64 -8.15 0.34 26.90
N LYS A 65 -9.43 -0.05 26.80
CA LYS A 65 -9.86 -1.43 27.07
C LYS A 65 -9.10 -2.45 26.21
N LYS A 66 -8.91 -2.15 24.94
CA LYS A 66 -8.20 -3.00 23.97
C LYS A 66 -6.68 -3.01 24.21
N ARG A 67 -6.10 -1.86 24.67
CA ARG A 67 -4.68 -1.80 25.09
C ARG A 67 -4.43 -2.71 26.27
N ARG A 68 -5.28 -2.63 27.31
CA ARG A 68 -5.16 -3.47 28.50
C ARG A 68 -5.27 -4.96 28.18
N GLN A 69 -6.31 -5.33 27.42
CA GLN A 69 -6.46 -6.70 26.98
C GLN A 69 -5.22 -7.23 26.27
N LYS A 70 -4.77 -6.54 25.21
CA LYS A 70 -3.65 -7.02 24.37
C LYS A 70 -2.31 -7.00 25.10
N PHE A 71 -2.02 -5.92 25.81
CA PHE A 71 -0.65 -5.67 26.28
C PHE A 71 -0.42 -6.02 27.73
N ILE A 72 -1.49 -6.20 28.53
CA ILE A 72 -1.43 -6.63 29.91
C ILE A 72 -1.92 -8.07 30.07
N GLU A 73 -3.12 -8.39 29.55
CA GLU A 73 -3.73 -9.71 29.75
C GLU A 73 -3.15 -10.77 28.79
N GLU A 74 -2.97 -10.41 27.51
CA GLU A 74 -2.37 -11.29 26.49
C GLU A 74 -0.84 -11.16 26.42
N GLU A 75 -0.22 -10.29 27.21
CA GLU A 75 1.22 -10.03 27.30
C GLU A 75 1.93 -9.75 25.94
N ILE A 76 1.20 -9.25 24.95
CA ILE A 76 1.76 -8.95 23.63
C ILE A 76 2.78 -7.83 23.75
N ASN A 77 4.01 -8.07 23.30
CA ASN A 77 5.05 -7.05 23.25
C ASN A 77 4.73 -5.99 22.21
N ILE A 78 4.38 -4.77 22.68
CA ILE A 78 3.98 -3.65 21.81
C ILE A 78 5.06 -3.28 20.80
N LYS A 79 6.34 -3.27 21.21
CA LYS A 79 7.46 -2.93 20.33
C LYS A 79 7.61 -3.97 19.22
N ALA A 80 7.51 -5.25 19.55
CA ALA A 80 7.55 -6.32 18.57
C ALA A 80 6.37 -6.23 17.60
N LEU A 81 5.17 -5.93 18.10
CA LEU A 81 4.00 -5.70 17.26
C LEU A 81 4.23 -4.54 16.29
N MET A 82 4.77 -3.41 16.75
CA MET A 82 5.06 -2.26 15.90
C MET A 82 6.11 -2.56 14.83
N LEU A 83 7.15 -3.34 15.15
CA LEU A 83 8.14 -3.78 14.15
C LEU A 83 7.49 -4.61 13.02
N VAL A 84 6.59 -5.51 13.39
CA VAL A 84 5.81 -6.29 12.39
C VAL A 84 4.88 -5.38 11.57
N MET A 85 4.20 -4.43 12.20
CA MET A 85 3.32 -3.48 11.52
C MET A 85 4.09 -2.61 10.53
N VAL A 86 5.24 -2.05 10.93
CA VAL A 86 6.11 -1.24 10.07
C VAL A 86 6.61 -2.06 8.88
N LYS A 87 7.08 -3.29 9.11
CA LYS A 87 7.50 -4.19 8.02
C LYS A 87 6.36 -4.42 7.02
N ASN A 88 5.19 -4.81 7.50
CA ASN A 88 4.05 -5.12 6.64
C ASN A 88 3.59 -3.88 5.87
N LYS A 89 3.46 -2.73 6.53
CA LYS A 89 3.10 -1.47 5.87
C LYS A 89 4.13 -1.05 4.82
N SER A 90 5.43 -1.20 5.10
CA SER A 90 6.50 -0.94 4.11
C SER A 90 6.38 -1.84 2.89
N LEU A 91 6.08 -3.13 3.08
CA LEU A 91 5.84 -4.05 1.97
C LEU A 91 4.61 -3.67 1.14
N ASP A 92 3.55 -3.17 1.77
CA ASP A 92 2.36 -2.68 1.08
C ASP A 92 2.66 -1.45 0.24
N VAL A 93 3.47 -0.50 0.75
CA VAL A 93 3.97 0.66 -0.02
C VAL A 93 4.74 0.21 -1.26
N ILE A 94 5.65 -0.76 -1.12
CA ILE A 94 6.43 -1.30 -2.24
C ILE A 94 5.52 -1.98 -3.27
N LYS A 95 4.56 -2.80 -2.82
CA LYS A 95 3.59 -3.44 -3.73
C LYS A 95 2.79 -2.41 -4.51
N THR A 96 2.31 -1.39 -3.85
CA THR A 96 1.55 -0.29 -4.49
C THR A 96 2.40 0.43 -5.54
N LYS A 97 3.67 0.74 -5.22
CA LYS A 97 4.61 1.34 -6.18
C LYS A 97 4.86 0.43 -7.39
N ASN A 98 5.12 -0.86 -7.14
CA ASN A 98 5.38 -1.82 -8.21
C ASN A 98 4.16 -1.99 -9.12
N THR A 99 2.96 -2.03 -8.55
CA THR A 99 1.70 -2.08 -9.29
C THR A 99 1.53 -0.81 -10.11
N ARG A 100 1.78 0.37 -9.53
CA ARG A 100 1.70 1.66 -10.23
C ARG A 100 2.69 1.75 -11.39
N SER A 101 3.95 1.34 -11.17
CA SER A 101 4.96 1.30 -12.24
C SER A 101 4.53 0.38 -13.38
N ARG A 102 4.03 -0.82 -13.07
CA ARG A 102 3.53 -1.77 -14.08
C ARG A 102 2.32 -1.23 -14.84
N ILE A 103 1.42 -0.52 -14.16
CA ILE A 103 0.26 0.15 -14.76
C ILE A 103 0.74 1.22 -15.76
N VAL A 104 1.64 2.10 -15.34
CA VAL A 104 2.21 3.15 -16.20
C VAL A 104 2.94 2.54 -17.41
N ASP A 105 3.74 1.49 -17.20
CA ASP A 105 4.42 0.78 -18.30
C ASP A 105 3.43 0.07 -19.23
N GLY A 106 2.34 -0.47 -18.69
CA GLY A 106 1.24 -1.03 -19.47
C GLY A 106 0.56 0.02 -20.35
N ILE A 107 0.25 1.19 -19.79
CA ILE A 107 -0.35 2.32 -20.53
C ILE A 107 0.59 2.84 -21.61
N LYS A 108 1.89 2.96 -21.29
CA LYS A 108 2.93 3.37 -22.25
C LYS A 108 2.98 2.47 -23.47
N LYS A 109 2.73 1.17 -23.31
CA LYS A 109 2.64 0.21 -24.42
C LYS A 109 1.34 0.30 -25.22
N LEU A 110 0.30 0.94 -24.67
CA LEU A 110 -1.03 1.03 -25.25
C LEU A 110 -1.28 2.33 -26.02
N LEU A 111 -0.60 3.39 -25.65
CA LEU A 111 -0.77 4.73 -26.23
C LEU A 111 0.43 5.07 -27.13
N PRO A 112 0.22 5.82 -28.23
CA PRO A 112 1.29 6.46 -28.97
C PRO A 112 2.15 7.33 -28.01
N ILE A 113 3.46 7.43 -28.27
CA ILE A 113 4.40 8.13 -27.41
C ILE A 113 3.99 9.58 -27.13
N GLU A 114 3.45 10.26 -28.17
CA GLU A 114 2.98 11.64 -28.09
C GLU A 114 1.83 11.77 -27.08
N VAL A 115 0.83 10.91 -27.20
CA VAL A 115 -0.36 10.87 -26.33
C VAL A 115 0.01 10.48 -24.89
N PHE A 116 1.02 9.58 -24.73
CA PHE A 116 1.49 9.20 -23.40
C PHE A 116 2.20 10.34 -22.68
N ASN A 117 3.01 11.14 -23.41
CA ASN A 117 3.75 12.27 -22.81
C ASN A 117 2.80 13.38 -22.33
N GLU A 118 1.74 13.67 -23.06
CA GLU A 118 0.67 14.58 -22.62
C GLU A 118 -0.11 14.02 -21.43
N ALA A 119 -0.43 12.72 -21.47
CA ALA A 119 -1.13 12.01 -20.41
C ALA A 119 -0.35 11.95 -19.10
N LYS A 120 0.98 11.88 -19.16
CA LYS A 120 1.84 11.75 -17.96
C LYS A 120 1.68 12.91 -16.97
N GLN A 121 1.31 14.10 -17.43
CA GLN A 121 1.07 15.27 -16.57
C GLN A 121 -0.32 15.23 -15.90
N THR A 122 -1.29 14.54 -16.50
CA THR A 122 -2.69 14.47 -16.04
C THR A 122 -3.08 13.11 -15.44
N LEU A 123 -2.26 12.08 -15.61
CA LEU A 123 -2.49 10.74 -15.07
C LEU A 123 -2.24 10.71 -13.56
N THR A 124 -3.28 11.05 -12.81
CA THR A 124 -3.36 10.72 -11.38
C THR A 124 -3.91 9.30 -11.22
N ASP A 125 -3.57 8.63 -10.09
CA ASP A 125 -4.11 7.29 -9.77
C ASP A 125 -5.65 7.26 -9.81
N ASP A 126 -6.29 8.37 -9.45
CA ASP A 126 -7.75 8.48 -9.39
C ASP A 126 -8.37 8.56 -10.79
N ASN A 127 -7.77 9.29 -11.72
CA ASN A 127 -8.22 9.37 -13.11
C ASN A 127 -8.08 8.02 -13.81
N PHE A 128 -7.00 7.29 -13.53
CA PHE A 128 -6.80 5.96 -14.09
C PHE A 128 -7.80 4.93 -13.51
N LYS A 129 -8.05 4.96 -12.21
CA LYS A 129 -9.09 4.13 -11.58
C LYS A 129 -10.48 4.44 -12.14
N ALA A 130 -10.78 5.71 -12.38
CA ALA A 130 -12.03 6.13 -13.01
C ALA A 130 -12.18 5.53 -14.41
N LEU A 131 -11.12 5.55 -15.24
CA LEU A 131 -11.12 4.90 -16.55
C LEU A 131 -11.33 3.39 -16.47
N LEU A 132 -10.69 2.71 -15.55
CA LEU A 132 -10.88 1.27 -15.34
C LEU A 132 -12.31 0.95 -14.87
N ASN A 133 -12.91 1.82 -14.08
CA ASN A 133 -14.29 1.65 -13.62
C ASN A 133 -15.34 1.82 -14.73
N CYS A 134 -14.96 2.44 -15.86
CA CYS A 134 -15.80 2.51 -17.05
C CYS A 134 -15.81 1.21 -17.89
N LEU A 135 -14.93 0.23 -17.56
CA LEU A 135 -14.92 -1.07 -18.22
C LEU A 135 -15.89 -2.04 -17.53
N PRO A 136 -16.47 -3.01 -18.29
CA PRO A 136 -17.17 -4.13 -17.71
C PRO A 136 -16.26 -4.89 -16.73
N GLU A 137 -16.82 -5.40 -15.59
CA GLU A 137 -16.03 -6.01 -14.52
C GLU A 137 -15.06 -7.09 -14.99
N LYS A 138 -15.49 -7.98 -15.88
CA LYS A 138 -14.61 -9.02 -16.44
C LYS A 138 -13.45 -8.46 -17.25
N GLU A 139 -13.69 -7.42 -18.05
CA GLU A 139 -12.63 -6.77 -18.85
C GLU A 139 -11.64 -6.04 -17.93
N LYS A 140 -12.15 -5.38 -16.90
CA LYS A 140 -11.37 -4.70 -15.87
C LYS A 140 -10.48 -5.69 -15.12
N GLU A 141 -11.03 -6.80 -14.64
CA GLU A 141 -10.31 -7.86 -13.95
C GLU A 141 -9.18 -8.43 -14.81
N ILE A 142 -9.49 -8.85 -16.05
CA ILE A 142 -8.52 -9.42 -16.98
C ILE A 142 -7.42 -8.39 -17.33
N LEU A 143 -7.79 -7.14 -17.54
CA LEU A 143 -6.83 -6.08 -17.84
C LEU A 143 -5.92 -5.83 -16.64
N THR A 144 -6.47 -5.79 -15.42
CA THR A 144 -5.70 -5.61 -14.18
C THR A 144 -4.69 -6.75 -13.99
N LEU A 145 -5.11 -8.01 -14.12
CA LEU A 145 -4.22 -9.17 -14.03
C LEU A 145 -3.10 -9.13 -15.08
N SER A 146 -3.44 -8.73 -16.32
CA SER A 146 -2.44 -8.55 -17.38
C SER A 146 -1.42 -7.46 -17.05
N MET A 147 -1.85 -6.38 -16.39
CA MET A 147 -0.98 -5.28 -15.95
C MET A 147 -0.10 -5.70 -14.77
N GLU A 148 -0.58 -6.58 -13.91
CA GLU A 148 0.18 -7.21 -12.83
C GLU A 148 1.24 -8.20 -13.34
N GLY A 149 1.22 -8.50 -14.63
CA GLY A 149 2.23 -9.31 -15.32
C GLY A 149 1.87 -10.79 -15.47
N PHE A 150 0.61 -11.19 -15.19
CA PHE A 150 0.16 -12.54 -15.48
C PHE A 150 0.06 -12.79 -16.99
N SER A 151 0.48 -13.96 -17.43
CA SER A 151 0.32 -14.41 -18.81
C SER A 151 -1.15 -14.72 -19.12
N ASN A 152 -1.51 -14.72 -20.41
CA ASN A 152 -2.87 -15.05 -20.84
C ASN A 152 -3.32 -16.43 -20.36
N THR A 153 -2.39 -17.38 -20.27
CA THR A 153 -2.63 -18.74 -19.78
C THR A 153 -2.94 -18.75 -18.29
N GLU A 154 -2.21 -17.98 -17.48
CA GLU A 154 -2.44 -17.85 -16.04
C GLU A 154 -3.77 -17.13 -15.74
N ILE A 155 -4.03 -16.05 -16.45
CA ILE A 155 -5.31 -15.33 -16.36
C ILE A 155 -6.46 -16.27 -16.73
N GLY A 156 -6.32 -17.01 -17.83
CA GLY A 156 -7.33 -17.96 -18.28
C GLY A 156 -7.67 -19.03 -17.23
N LYS A 157 -6.67 -19.53 -16.50
CA LYS A 157 -6.88 -20.46 -15.38
C LYS A 157 -7.62 -19.81 -14.21
N GLN A 158 -7.31 -18.55 -13.85
CA GLN A 158 -7.96 -17.85 -12.75
C GLN A 158 -9.42 -17.51 -13.02
N VAL A 159 -9.72 -17.05 -14.24
CA VAL A 159 -11.09 -16.63 -14.61
C VAL A 159 -11.87 -17.72 -15.38
N ASN A 160 -11.31 -18.91 -15.50
CA ASN A 160 -11.89 -20.08 -16.18
C ASN A 160 -12.29 -19.80 -17.64
N LEU A 161 -11.38 -19.20 -18.40
CA LEU A 161 -11.54 -18.87 -19.81
C LEU A 161 -10.35 -19.36 -20.64
N SER A 162 -10.56 -19.60 -21.95
CA SER A 162 -9.46 -19.97 -22.83
C SER A 162 -8.47 -18.83 -23.05
N GLU A 163 -7.19 -19.15 -23.27
CA GLU A 163 -6.15 -18.18 -23.58
C GLU A 163 -6.52 -17.27 -24.76
N LYS A 164 -7.15 -17.86 -25.81
CA LYS A 164 -7.64 -17.11 -26.98
C LYS A 164 -8.73 -16.11 -26.58
N THR A 165 -9.64 -16.49 -25.68
CA THR A 165 -10.68 -15.61 -25.16
C THR A 165 -10.06 -14.45 -24.37
N ILE A 166 -9.07 -14.73 -23.52
CA ILE A 166 -8.32 -13.71 -22.77
C ILE A 166 -7.63 -12.73 -23.71
N ALA A 167 -6.93 -13.22 -24.75
CA ALA A 167 -6.27 -12.37 -25.73
C ALA A 167 -7.26 -11.43 -26.44
N ASN A 168 -8.43 -11.93 -26.83
CA ASN A 168 -9.48 -11.13 -27.46
C ASN A 168 -10.06 -10.09 -26.49
N MET A 169 -10.37 -10.48 -25.25
CA MET A 169 -10.88 -9.57 -24.22
C MET A 169 -9.88 -8.47 -23.88
N LEU A 170 -8.60 -8.81 -23.77
CA LEU A 170 -7.53 -7.82 -23.56
C LEU A 170 -7.42 -6.83 -24.72
N SER A 171 -7.54 -7.31 -25.97
CA SER A 171 -7.54 -6.45 -27.16
C SER A 171 -8.71 -5.47 -27.13
N MET A 172 -9.92 -5.95 -26.79
CA MET A 172 -11.12 -5.11 -26.67
C MET A 172 -11.02 -4.12 -25.53
N ALA A 173 -10.59 -4.56 -24.33
CA ALA A 173 -10.42 -3.69 -23.17
C ALA A 173 -9.41 -2.57 -23.45
N ARG A 174 -8.27 -2.90 -24.08
CA ARG A 174 -7.25 -1.94 -24.50
C ARG A 174 -7.80 -0.89 -25.46
N LYS A 175 -8.59 -1.32 -26.45
CA LYS A 175 -9.22 -0.41 -27.42
C LYS A 175 -10.22 0.53 -26.72
N LYS A 176 -11.01 0.01 -25.78
CA LYS A 176 -11.96 0.83 -24.99
C LYS A 176 -11.22 1.85 -24.14
N VAL A 177 -10.17 1.45 -23.39
CA VAL A 177 -9.36 2.38 -22.59
C VAL A 177 -8.78 3.49 -23.47
N LYS A 178 -8.24 3.15 -24.64
CA LYS A 178 -7.70 4.15 -25.59
C LYS A 178 -8.76 5.14 -26.05
N ASN A 179 -9.97 4.67 -26.35
CA ASN A 179 -11.06 5.55 -26.78
C ASN A 179 -11.57 6.43 -25.65
N LEU A 180 -11.78 5.87 -24.45
CA LEU A 180 -12.16 6.62 -23.26
C LEU A 180 -11.14 7.69 -22.92
N TRP A 181 -9.84 7.36 -23.01
CA TRP A 181 -8.78 8.32 -22.77
C TRP A 181 -8.86 9.53 -23.71
N LYS A 182 -9.08 9.31 -25.00
CA LYS A 182 -9.26 10.41 -25.97
C LYS A 182 -10.44 11.32 -25.59
N MET A 183 -11.54 10.75 -25.14
CA MET A 183 -12.74 11.52 -24.71
C MET A 183 -12.51 12.30 -23.42
N PHE A 184 -11.57 11.87 -22.56
CA PHE A 184 -11.21 12.58 -21.34
C PHE A 184 -10.26 13.76 -21.58
N MET A 185 -9.56 13.77 -22.72
CA MET A 185 -8.59 14.80 -23.09
C MET A 185 -9.17 15.89 -24.04
N GLU A 186 -10.36 15.68 -24.59
CA GLU A 186 -11.16 16.68 -25.33
C GLU A 186 -12.04 17.49 -24.37
#